data_5d783e3e365dcf8937e6451fc80609ee
#
_entry.id   5d783e3e365dcf8937e6451fc80609ee
#
_cell.length_a   1.000
_cell.length_b   1.000
_cell.length_c   1.000
_cell.angle_alpha   90.00
_cell.angle_beta   90.00
_cell.angle_gamma   90.00
#
_symmetry.space_group_name_H-M   'P 1'
#
loop_
_entity.id
_entity.type
_entity.pdbx_description
1 polymer ?
#
loop_
_entity_poly.entity_id
_entity_poly.type
_entity_poly.pdbx_seq_one_letter_code
_entity_poly.pdbx_strand_id
1 'polypeptide(L)'
;MILFLIQLGGLGVITVMYGVMMGLHRRLGLGNRWMLQDVFNLNNISGIVKFLRKVLIGTLVVEGCGALLYMTVFVPGYGLRGIWISIFNAVSAFCNAGMDIMAEDSLCGYVFQPMVNLVTMLLIILGGLGYIVWWDVLRVLKNIRSQKLKCFRLLTLHSKIALTVTGILIVVGACLLYTSPSPRDTR
;
A
#
# COMPACT_ATOMS: atom_id res chain seq x y z
N MET A 1 -11.78 -6.37 -14.74
CA MET A 1 -12.14 -7.43 -13.79
C MET A 1 -10.98 -7.80 -12.87
N ILE A 2 -9.79 -8.16 -13.38
CA ILE A 2 -8.61 -8.53 -12.57
C ILE A 2 -8.21 -7.42 -11.60
N LEU A 3 -8.10 -6.17 -12.03
CA LEU A 3 -7.74 -5.03 -11.18
C LEU A 3 -8.69 -4.86 -9.99
N PHE A 4 -9.99 -5.08 -10.20
CA PHE A 4 -10.99 -5.05 -9.13
C PHE A 4 -10.76 -6.18 -8.11
N LEU A 5 -10.42 -7.38 -8.57
CA LEU A 5 -10.09 -8.51 -7.69
C LEU A 5 -8.79 -8.26 -6.88
N ILE A 6 -7.78 -7.67 -7.52
CA ILE A 6 -6.54 -7.26 -6.83
C ILE A 6 -6.86 -6.26 -5.73
N GLN A 7 -7.69 -5.25 -6.04
CA GLN A 7 -8.09 -4.22 -5.09
C GLN A 7 -8.90 -4.80 -3.91
N LEU A 8 -9.81 -5.75 -4.20
CA LEU A 8 -10.56 -6.47 -3.18
C LEU A 8 -9.62 -7.25 -2.24
N GLY A 9 -8.62 -7.94 -2.79
CA GLY A 9 -7.63 -8.68 -2.03
C GLY A 9 -6.75 -7.79 -1.18
N GLY A 10 -6.20 -6.72 -1.76
CA GLY A 10 -5.26 -5.81 -1.10
C GLY A 10 -5.89 -4.95 0.00
N LEU A 11 -7.11 -4.48 -0.18
CA LEU A 11 -7.86 -3.75 0.86
C LEU A 11 -8.39 -4.66 1.96
N GLY A 12 -8.40 -5.97 1.73
CA GLY A 12 -9.07 -6.94 2.55
C GLY A 12 -10.59 -6.96 2.34
N VAL A 13 -11.13 -8.15 2.20
CA VAL A 13 -12.57 -8.40 1.92
C VAL A 13 -13.47 -7.65 2.89
N ILE A 14 -13.07 -7.57 4.16
CA ILE A 14 -13.85 -6.90 5.22
C ILE A 14 -14.00 -5.39 4.95
N THR A 15 -12.92 -4.72 4.55
CA THR A 15 -12.94 -3.27 4.27
C THR A 15 -13.81 -2.93 3.07
N VAL A 16 -13.74 -3.77 2.03
CA VAL A 16 -14.54 -3.59 0.82
C VAL A 16 -16.01 -3.90 1.07
N MET A 17 -16.32 -5.00 1.75
CA MET A 17 -17.69 -5.35 2.14
C MET A 17 -18.34 -4.21 2.93
N TYR A 18 -17.57 -3.56 3.79
CA TYR A 18 -18.01 -2.38 4.53
C TYR A 18 -18.23 -1.15 3.65
N GLY A 19 -17.32 -0.90 2.71
CA GLY A 19 -17.48 0.19 1.72
C GLY A 19 -18.76 0.04 0.91
N VAL A 20 -19.05 -1.18 0.44
CA VAL A 20 -20.27 -1.51 -0.29
C VAL A 20 -21.52 -1.34 0.58
N MET A 21 -21.53 -1.84 1.81
CA MET A 21 -22.64 -1.66 2.74
C MET A 21 -22.91 -0.18 3.07
N MET A 22 -21.84 0.62 3.19
CA MET A 22 -21.96 2.05 3.43
C MET A 22 -22.52 2.81 2.19
N GLY A 23 -22.11 2.42 0.99
CA GLY A 23 -22.64 2.95 -0.27
C GLY A 23 -24.13 2.63 -0.48
N LEU A 24 -24.59 1.46 -0.03
CA LEU A 24 -25.99 1.04 -0.11
C LEU A 24 -26.88 1.63 1.01
N HIS A 25 -26.40 2.58 1.80
CA HIS A 25 -27.15 3.23 2.91
C HIS A 25 -27.80 2.24 3.90
N ARG A 26 -27.35 1.00 3.96
CA ARG A 26 -27.87 0.03 4.92
C ARG A 26 -27.27 0.26 6.31
N ARG A 27 -28.16 0.38 7.32
CA ARG A 27 -27.74 0.46 8.74
C ARG A 27 -27.06 -0.86 9.12
N LEU A 28 -25.86 -0.77 9.60
CA LEU A 28 -25.10 -1.91 10.09
C LEU A 28 -25.77 -2.52 11.32
N GLY A 29 -26.11 -3.79 11.25
CA GLY A 29 -26.57 -4.56 12.40
C GLY A 29 -25.49 -4.64 13.50
N LEU A 30 -25.91 -4.79 14.73
CA LEU A 30 -25.02 -4.84 15.91
C LEU A 30 -23.95 -5.95 15.76
N GLY A 31 -24.30 -7.12 15.23
CA GLY A 31 -23.37 -8.25 15.08
C GLY A 31 -22.17 -7.95 14.14
N ASN A 32 -22.42 -7.28 13.02
CA ASN A 32 -21.34 -6.93 12.08
C ASN A 32 -20.39 -5.86 12.65
N ARG A 33 -20.86 -5.03 13.58
CA ARG A 33 -20.04 -4.03 14.26
C ARG A 33 -19.08 -4.65 15.25
N TRP A 34 -19.47 -5.73 15.93
CA TRP A 34 -18.62 -6.46 16.87
C TRP A 34 -17.44 -7.12 16.17
N MET A 35 -17.68 -7.79 15.03
CA MET A 35 -16.59 -8.41 14.23
C MET A 35 -15.51 -7.41 13.82
N LEU A 36 -15.90 -6.18 13.48
CA LEU A 36 -14.93 -5.15 13.08
C LEU A 36 -14.18 -4.55 14.23
N GLN A 37 -14.83 -4.43 15.39
CA GLN A 37 -14.19 -3.99 16.61
C GLN A 37 -13.02 -4.92 16.96
N ASP A 38 -13.22 -6.23 16.83
CA ASP A 38 -12.18 -7.23 17.08
C ASP A 38 -11.05 -7.17 16.03
N VAL A 39 -11.39 -7.08 14.75
CA VAL A 39 -10.40 -7.04 13.66
C VAL A 39 -9.52 -5.80 13.72
N PHE A 40 -10.09 -4.64 14.04
CA PHE A 40 -9.36 -3.37 14.04
C PHE A 40 -8.97 -2.87 15.44
N ASN A 41 -9.28 -3.64 16.51
CA ASN A 41 -8.97 -3.32 17.90
C ASN A 41 -9.39 -1.89 18.30
N LEU A 42 -10.59 -1.47 17.87
CA LEU A 42 -11.13 -0.13 18.09
C LEU A 42 -12.11 -0.14 19.25
N ASN A 43 -11.81 0.67 20.27
CA ASN A 43 -12.61 0.77 21.48
C ASN A 43 -13.98 1.47 21.31
N ASN A 44 -14.30 1.97 20.10
CA ASN A 44 -15.52 2.76 19.88
C ASN A 44 -16.18 2.46 18.54
N ILE A 45 -17.40 1.94 18.58
CA ILE A 45 -18.18 1.50 17.42
C ILE A 45 -18.46 2.64 16.41
N SER A 46 -18.64 3.88 16.90
CA SER A 46 -18.89 5.05 16.05
C SER A 46 -17.66 5.50 15.25
N GLY A 47 -16.47 5.13 15.68
CA GLY A 47 -15.20 5.44 15.02
C GLY A 47 -14.89 4.56 13.81
N ILE A 48 -15.45 3.34 13.76
CA ILE A 48 -15.14 2.31 12.74
C ILE A 48 -15.45 2.80 11.32
N VAL A 49 -16.65 3.36 11.12
CA VAL A 49 -17.07 3.85 9.80
C VAL A 49 -16.17 5.00 9.32
N LYS A 50 -15.81 5.91 10.23
CA LYS A 50 -14.89 7.02 9.92
C LYS A 50 -13.50 6.50 9.58
N PHE A 51 -13.03 5.47 10.30
CA PHE A 51 -11.74 4.83 10.05
C PHE A 51 -11.70 4.16 8.68
N LEU A 52 -12.69 3.34 8.35
CA LEU A 52 -12.80 2.66 7.05
C LEU A 52 -12.86 3.63 5.87
N ARG A 53 -13.63 4.70 5.99
CA ARG A 53 -13.64 5.76 4.98
C ARG A 53 -12.27 6.38 4.79
N LYS A 54 -11.54 6.61 5.88
CA LYS A 54 -10.16 7.12 5.80
C LYS A 54 -9.23 6.12 5.11
N VAL A 55 -9.35 4.83 5.41
CA VAL A 55 -8.58 3.76 4.76
C VAL A 55 -8.81 3.79 3.25
N LEU A 56 -10.08 3.75 2.81
CA LEU A 56 -10.42 3.77 1.38
C LEU A 56 -9.88 5.02 0.66
N ILE A 57 -10.09 6.21 1.25
CA ILE A 57 -9.59 7.46 0.66
C ILE A 57 -8.06 7.46 0.65
N GLY A 58 -7.41 7.03 1.74
CA GLY A 58 -5.96 6.97 1.84
C GLY A 58 -5.34 6.05 0.78
N THR A 59 -5.94 4.89 0.56
CA THR A 59 -5.52 3.94 -0.50
C THR A 59 -5.62 4.59 -1.87
N LEU A 60 -6.79 5.13 -2.22
CA LEU A 60 -7.00 5.77 -3.53
C LEU A 60 -6.04 6.94 -3.77
N VAL A 61 -5.72 7.71 -2.73
CA VAL A 61 -4.75 8.81 -2.83
C VAL A 61 -3.35 8.28 -3.10
N VAL A 62 -2.90 7.26 -2.36
CA VAL A 62 -1.55 6.69 -2.53
C VAL A 62 -1.42 6.00 -3.90
N GLU A 63 -2.40 5.19 -4.29
CA GLU A 63 -2.43 4.55 -5.61
C GLU A 63 -2.50 5.58 -6.74
N GLY A 64 -3.32 6.63 -6.59
CA GLY A 64 -3.40 7.73 -7.55
C GLY A 64 -2.09 8.49 -7.71
N CYS A 65 -1.40 8.81 -6.60
CA CYS A 65 -0.07 9.41 -6.65
C CYS A 65 0.94 8.48 -7.33
N GLY A 66 0.92 7.19 -7.00
CA GLY A 66 1.78 6.20 -7.66
C GLY A 66 1.52 6.09 -9.16
N ALA A 67 0.24 6.05 -9.56
CA ALA A 67 -0.15 6.03 -10.97
C ALA A 67 0.31 7.29 -11.72
N LEU A 68 0.17 8.47 -11.12
CA LEU A 68 0.66 9.73 -11.71
C LEU A 68 2.18 9.70 -11.92
N LEU A 69 2.93 9.20 -10.95
CA LEU A 69 4.38 9.04 -11.08
C LEU A 69 4.75 8.03 -12.17
N TYR A 70 4.05 6.90 -12.28
CA TYR A 70 4.25 5.96 -13.38
C TYR A 70 3.90 6.54 -14.75
N MET A 71 2.87 7.40 -14.84
CA MET A 71 2.49 8.05 -16.11
C MET A 71 3.63 8.88 -16.69
N THR A 72 4.49 9.47 -15.87
CA THR A 72 5.66 10.23 -16.37
C THR A 72 6.63 9.38 -17.19
N VAL A 73 6.66 8.07 -16.94
CA VAL A 73 7.54 7.13 -17.65
C VAL A 73 6.79 6.37 -18.74
N PHE A 74 5.59 5.87 -18.45
CA PHE A 74 4.88 4.98 -19.38
C PHE A 74 4.11 5.71 -20.48
N VAL A 75 3.60 6.91 -20.22
CA VAL A 75 2.85 7.67 -21.25
C VAL A 75 3.73 8.08 -22.44
N PRO A 76 4.98 8.54 -22.27
CA PRO A 76 5.84 8.83 -23.40
C PRO A 76 6.15 7.63 -24.29
N GLY A 77 6.18 6.41 -23.70
CA GLY A 77 6.49 5.18 -24.45
C GLY A 77 5.27 4.50 -25.08
N TYR A 78 4.13 4.53 -24.42
CA TYR A 78 2.92 3.77 -24.81
C TYR A 78 1.70 4.63 -25.14
N GLY A 79 1.82 5.97 -25.11
CA GLY A 79 0.71 6.88 -25.35
C GLY A 79 -0.45 6.67 -24.38
N LEU A 80 -1.69 6.68 -24.88
CA LEU A 80 -2.89 6.50 -24.06
C LEU A 80 -2.95 5.15 -23.33
N ARG A 81 -2.35 4.09 -23.90
CA ARG A 81 -2.25 2.78 -23.24
C ARG A 81 -1.36 2.86 -22.00
N GLY A 82 -0.37 3.77 -21.97
CA GLY A 82 0.50 4.01 -20.82
C GLY A 82 -0.26 4.47 -19.57
N ILE A 83 -1.38 5.17 -19.72
CA ILE A 83 -2.24 5.58 -18.60
C ILE A 83 -2.80 4.34 -17.89
N TRP A 84 -3.36 3.39 -18.66
CA TRP A 84 -3.92 2.16 -18.11
C TRP A 84 -2.86 1.29 -17.45
N ILE A 85 -1.68 1.16 -18.09
CA ILE A 85 -0.53 0.44 -17.54
C ILE A 85 -0.10 1.06 -16.20
N SER A 86 -0.05 2.39 -16.10
CA SER A 86 0.33 3.11 -14.88
C SER A 86 -0.63 2.84 -13.73
N ILE A 87 -1.94 2.92 -13.99
CA ILE A 87 -2.97 2.64 -12.97
C ILE A 87 -2.89 1.19 -12.52
N PHE A 88 -2.78 0.25 -13.46
CA PHE A 88 -2.71 -1.17 -13.15
C PHE A 88 -1.49 -1.51 -12.29
N ASN A 89 -0.30 -1.04 -12.69
CA ASN A 89 0.92 -1.28 -11.95
C ASN A 89 0.92 -0.62 -10.56
N ALA A 90 0.33 0.58 -10.42
CA ALA A 90 0.22 1.23 -9.11
C ALA A 90 -0.64 0.41 -8.14
N VAL A 91 -1.80 -0.05 -8.57
CA VAL A 91 -2.69 -0.90 -7.77
C VAL A 91 -2.02 -2.25 -7.47
N SER A 92 -1.41 -2.88 -8.47
CA SER A 92 -0.72 -4.16 -8.33
C SER A 92 0.44 -4.09 -7.34
N ALA A 93 1.26 -3.04 -7.41
CA ALA A 93 2.38 -2.83 -6.50
C ALA A 93 1.90 -2.54 -5.08
N PHE A 94 0.90 -1.68 -4.92
CA PHE A 94 0.33 -1.34 -3.61
C PHE A 94 -0.32 -2.54 -2.93
N CYS A 95 -1.09 -3.34 -3.67
CA CYS A 95 -1.72 -4.56 -3.17
C CYS A 95 -0.75 -5.75 -3.03
N ASN A 96 0.54 -5.58 -3.33
CA ASN A 96 1.55 -6.66 -3.34
C ASN A 96 1.16 -7.85 -4.24
N ALA A 97 0.42 -7.59 -5.32
CA ALA A 97 -0.05 -8.62 -6.23
C ALA A 97 1.04 -9.08 -7.23
N GLY A 98 1.95 -8.17 -7.59
CA GLY A 98 3.06 -8.47 -8.50
C GLY A 98 2.65 -8.83 -9.92
N MET A 99 1.43 -8.46 -10.33
CA MET A 99 0.92 -8.67 -11.69
C MET A 99 1.08 -7.40 -12.52
N ASP A 100 1.40 -7.55 -13.79
CA ASP A 100 1.41 -6.47 -14.77
C ASP A 100 0.63 -6.85 -16.05
N ILE A 101 0.43 -5.87 -16.93
CA ILE A 101 -0.24 -6.01 -18.21
C ILE A 101 0.67 -5.64 -19.37
N MET A 102 1.99 -5.63 -19.13
CA MET A 102 2.99 -5.40 -20.14
C MET A 102 3.20 -6.68 -20.98
N ALA A 103 3.96 -6.56 -22.07
CA ALA A 103 4.30 -7.69 -22.94
C ALA A 103 5.20 -8.72 -22.22
N GLU A 104 5.69 -9.71 -22.94
CA GLU A 104 6.41 -10.88 -22.45
C GLU A 104 7.58 -10.56 -21.48
N ASP A 105 8.20 -9.38 -21.61
CA ASP A 105 9.33 -8.97 -20.77
C ASP A 105 8.93 -8.26 -19.46
N SER A 106 7.62 -8.06 -19.17
CA SER A 106 7.16 -7.40 -17.94
C SER A 106 7.86 -6.05 -17.70
N LEU A 107 8.26 -5.76 -16.46
CA LEU A 107 9.03 -4.55 -16.10
C LEU A 107 10.55 -4.69 -16.36
N CYS A 108 11.04 -5.79 -16.96
CA CYS A 108 12.48 -6.01 -17.18
C CYS A 108 13.14 -4.92 -18.03
N GLY A 109 12.41 -4.35 -19.01
CA GLY A 109 12.89 -3.21 -19.82
C GLY A 109 13.15 -1.93 -19.01
N TYR A 110 12.60 -1.82 -17.81
CA TYR A 110 12.68 -0.64 -16.93
C TYR A 110 13.60 -0.83 -15.72
N VAL A 111 14.42 -1.90 -15.68
CA VAL A 111 15.34 -2.20 -14.56
C VAL A 111 16.29 -1.03 -14.26
N PHE A 112 16.72 -0.30 -15.26
CA PHE A 112 17.62 0.86 -15.11
C PHE A 112 16.87 2.19 -14.94
N GLN A 113 15.54 2.18 -14.86
CA GLN A 113 14.74 3.37 -14.64
C GLN A 113 14.53 3.59 -13.14
N PRO A 114 15.29 4.51 -12.48
CA PRO A 114 15.25 4.68 -11.04
C PRO A 114 13.88 5.13 -10.55
N MET A 115 13.14 5.88 -11.37
CA MET A 115 11.81 6.36 -11.01
C MET A 115 10.80 5.22 -10.85
N VAL A 116 10.77 4.28 -11.81
CA VAL A 116 9.87 3.10 -11.75
C VAL A 116 10.20 2.26 -10.53
N ASN A 117 11.48 1.96 -10.31
CA ASN A 117 11.94 1.13 -9.19
C ASN A 117 11.60 1.77 -7.84
N LEU A 118 11.86 3.06 -7.69
CA LEU A 118 11.60 3.79 -6.43
C LEU A 118 10.10 3.83 -6.13
N VAL A 119 9.27 4.15 -7.13
CA VAL A 119 7.80 4.19 -6.97
C VAL A 119 7.26 2.80 -6.61
N THR A 120 7.73 1.75 -7.29
CA THR A 120 7.33 0.37 -7.00
C THR A 120 7.69 -0.02 -5.57
N MET A 121 8.93 0.20 -5.14
CA MET A 121 9.38 -0.11 -3.78
C MET A 121 8.56 0.64 -2.73
N LEU A 122 8.32 1.93 -2.93
CA LEU A 122 7.51 2.74 -2.00
C LEU A 122 6.08 2.23 -1.90
N LEU A 123 5.43 1.89 -3.02
CA LEU A 123 4.06 1.37 -3.02
C LEU A 123 3.98 0.02 -2.30
N ILE A 124 4.92 -0.90 -2.55
CA ILE A 124 5.01 -2.20 -1.88
C ILE A 124 5.16 -2.02 -0.36
N ILE A 125 6.08 -1.17 0.08
CA ILE A 125 6.31 -0.89 1.51
C ILE A 125 5.06 -0.29 2.14
N LEU A 126 4.46 0.73 1.51
CA LEU A 126 3.26 1.37 2.03
C LEU A 126 2.07 0.40 2.10
N GLY A 127 1.88 -0.43 1.10
CA GLY A 127 0.83 -1.46 1.10
C GLY A 127 1.03 -2.50 2.19
N GLY A 128 2.28 -2.94 2.40
CA GLY A 128 2.63 -3.96 3.39
C GLY A 128 2.59 -3.50 4.85
N LEU A 129 2.84 -2.22 5.12
CA LEU A 129 2.89 -1.67 6.50
C LEU A 129 1.52 -1.69 7.21
N GLY A 130 0.43 -1.63 6.46
CA GLY A 130 -0.92 -1.57 7.00
C GLY A 130 -1.37 -0.17 7.44
N TYR A 131 -2.68 0.04 7.39
CA TYR A 131 -3.32 1.36 7.55
C TYR A 131 -3.19 1.96 8.95
N ILE A 132 -3.13 1.13 9.98
CA ILE A 132 -2.98 1.57 11.38
C ILE A 132 -1.64 2.29 11.56
N VAL A 133 -0.58 1.72 10.96
CA VAL A 133 0.78 2.31 11.00
C VAL A 133 0.81 3.65 10.29
N TRP A 134 0.14 3.79 9.13
CA TRP A 134 0.08 5.06 8.40
C TRP A 134 -0.49 6.20 9.24
N TRP A 135 -1.62 5.95 9.89
CA TRP A 135 -2.29 6.97 10.70
C TRP A 135 -1.49 7.33 11.95
N ASP A 136 -0.80 6.35 12.52
CA ASP A 136 0.07 6.58 13.67
C ASP A 136 1.29 7.42 13.27
N VAL A 137 1.95 7.07 12.16
CA VAL A 137 3.07 7.83 11.61
C VAL A 137 2.62 9.25 11.23
N LEU A 138 1.49 9.41 10.53
CA LEU A 138 0.97 10.74 10.17
C LEU A 138 0.64 11.59 11.40
N ARG A 139 0.11 10.98 12.47
CA ARG A 139 -0.14 11.66 13.74
C ARG A 139 1.15 12.19 14.35
N VAL A 140 2.19 11.36 14.38
CA VAL A 140 3.50 11.73 14.93
C VAL A 140 4.17 12.79 14.06
N LEU A 141 4.13 12.65 12.73
CA LEU A 141 4.64 13.64 11.77
C LEU A 141 4.00 15.02 11.93
N LYS A 142 2.70 15.07 12.19
CA LYS A 142 1.97 16.33 12.41
C LYS A 142 2.43 17.05 13.68
N ASN A 143 2.90 16.28 14.68
CA ASN A 143 3.37 16.81 15.96
C ASN A 143 4.91 16.97 16.04
N ILE A 144 5.65 16.62 14.98
CA ILE A 144 7.13 16.73 14.90
C ILE A 144 7.65 18.13 15.19
N ARG A 145 6.89 19.16 14.78
CA ARG A 145 7.27 20.56 14.97
C ARG A 145 7.43 20.97 16.43
N SER A 146 6.80 20.23 17.36
CA SER A 146 6.87 20.46 18.80
C SER A 146 7.91 19.61 19.55
N GLN A 147 8.32 18.43 19.01
CA GLN A 147 9.16 17.48 19.75
C GLN A 147 10.18 16.73 18.85
N LYS A 148 11.18 17.46 18.36
CA LYS A 148 12.17 17.03 17.35
C LYS A 148 12.89 15.67 17.56
N LEU A 149 13.02 15.15 18.75
CA LEU A 149 13.85 13.94 19.06
C LEU A 149 13.08 12.76 19.67
N LYS A 150 11.78 12.89 19.95
CA LYS A 150 11.01 11.83 20.61
C LYS A 150 9.97 11.15 19.71
N CYS A 151 10.05 11.35 18.39
CA CYS A 151 9.03 10.87 17.44
C CYS A 151 8.84 9.34 17.51
N PHE A 152 9.93 8.57 17.56
CA PHE A 152 9.86 7.11 17.65
C PHE A 152 9.24 6.63 18.97
N ARG A 153 9.42 7.40 20.05
CA ARG A 153 8.86 7.06 21.38
C ARG A 153 7.35 7.27 21.46
N LEU A 154 6.82 8.17 20.62
CA LEU A 154 5.38 8.50 20.57
C LEU A 154 4.56 7.53 19.71
N LEU A 155 5.20 6.70 18.89
CA LEU A 155 4.53 5.66 18.11
C LEU A 155 3.95 4.57 19.03
N THR A 156 2.83 3.99 18.62
CA THR A 156 2.26 2.82 19.28
C THR A 156 3.22 1.63 19.21
N LEU A 157 3.11 0.68 20.13
CA LEU A 157 3.95 -0.52 20.14
C LEU A 157 3.83 -1.28 18.82
N HIS A 158 2.62 -1.42 18.29
CA HIS A 158 2.33 -2.05 17.00
C HIS A 158 3.12 -1.39 15.85
N SER A 159 3.05 -0.06 15.75
CA SER A 159 3.76 0.69 14.72
C SER A 159 5.28 0.60 14.84
N LYS A 160 5.80 0.56 16.06
CA LYS A 160 7.24 0.35 16.30
C LYS A 160 7.70 -1.00 15.80
N ILE A 161 6.99 -2.06 16.16
CA ILE A 161 7.32 -3.43 15.74
C ILE A 161 7.21 -3.53 14.21
N ALA A 162 6.12 -3.05 13.62
CA ALA A 162 5.92 -3.11 12.17
C ALA A 162 7.06 -2.40 11.42
N LEU A 163 7.41 -1.17 11.81
CA LEU A 163 8.47 -0.39 11.15
C LEU A 163 9.85 -1.01 11.35
N THR A 164 10.19 -1.51 12.55
CA THR A 164 11.49 -2.13 12.81
C THR A 164 11.64 -3.45 12.06
N VAL A 165 10.62 -4.31 12.08
CA VAL A 165 10.63 -5.58 11.33
C VAL A 165 10.72 -5.33 9.83
N THR A 166 9.94 -4.40 9.29
CA THR A 166 10.02 -4.03 7.87
C THR A 166 11.42 -3.53 7.50
N GLY A 167 12.02 -2.67 8.32
CA GLY A 167 13.38 -2.18 8.09
C GLY A 167 14.41 -3.32 8.10
N ILE A 168 14.34 -4.23 9.06
CA ILE A 168 15.22 -5.41 9.14
C ILE A 168 15.04 -6.29 7.90
N LEU A 169 13.80 -6.60 7.51
CA LEU A 169 13.52 -7.43 6.35
C LEU A 169 14.01 -6.82 5.04
N ILE A 170 13.91 -5.49 4.88
CA ILE A 170 14.46 -4.79 3.71
C ILE A 170 15.99 -4.95 3.66
N VAL A 171 16.68 -4.71 4.78
CA VAL A 171 18.14 -4.83 4.85
C VAL A 171 18.58 -6.27 4.60
N VAL A 172 17.98 -7.24 5.28
CA VAL A 172 18.30 -8.67 5.12
C VAL A 172 17.99 -9.13 3.69
N GLY A 173 16.85 -8.75 3.13
CA GLY A 173 16.47 -9.09 1.75
C GLY A 173 17.44 -8.49 0.73
N ALA A 174 17.84 -7.23 0.91
CA ALA A 174 18.84 -6.58 0.05
C ALA A 174 20.20 -7.28 0.14
N CYS A 175 20.66 -7.63 1.34
CA CYS A 175 21.89 -8.38 1.53
C CYS A 175 21.87 -9.76 0.88
N LEU A 176 20.76 -10.50 1.02
CA LEU A 176 20.60 -11.82 0.41
C LEU A 176 20.61 -11.73 -1.11
N LEU A 177 19.91 -10.75 -1.70
CA LEU A 177 19.91 -10.55 -3.15
C LEU A 177 21.29 -10.14 -3.68
N TYR A 178 22.05 -9.35 -2.90
CA TYR A 178 23.39 -8.93 -3.29
C TYR A 178 24.42 -10.07 -3.21
N THR A 179 24.25 -10.99 -2.25
CA THR A 179 25.17 -12.13 -2.07
C THR A 179 24.80 -13.34 -2.91
N SER A 180 23.57 -13.43 -3.42
CA SER A 180 23.12 -14.53 -4.28
C SER A 180 23.60 -14.32 -5.71
N PRO A 181 24.27 -15.32 -6.34
CA PRO A 181 24.68 -15.19 -7.75
C PRO A 181 23.45 -15.02 -8.64
N SER A 182 23.50 -13.99 -9.49
CA SER A 182 22.43 -13.75 -10.46
C SER A 182 22.40 -14.88 -11.49
N PRO A 183 21.22 -15.32 -11.95
CA PRO A 183 21.12 -16.27 -13.07
C PRO A 183 21.82 -15.79 -14.36
N ARG A 184 22.16 -14.49 -14.45
CA ARG A 184 22.94 -13.91 -15.55
C ARG A 184 24.43 -14.13 -15.42
N ASP A 185 24.95 -14.38 -14.20
CA ASP A 185 26.38 -14.57 -13.96
C ASP A 185 26.81 -16.04 -14.18
N THR A 186 25.85 -16.94 -14.40
CA THR A 186 26.07 -18.38 -14.64
C THR A 186 25.99 -18.77 -16.12
N ARG A 187 25.97 -17.80 -17.05
CA ARG A 187 26.00 -18.04 -18.49
C ARG A 187 27.28 -17.58 -19.13
#